data_8c109f9b6126381f15561f59f3e72299
#
_entry.id   8c109f9b6126381f15561f59f3e72299
#
_cell.length_a   1.000
_cell.length_b   1.000
_cell.length_c   1.000
_cell.angle_alpha   90.00
_cell.angle_beta   90.00
_cell.angle_gamma   90.00
#
_symmetry.space_group_name_H-M   'P 1'
#
loop_
_entity.id
_entity.type
_entity.pdbx_description
1 polymer ?
#
loop_
_entity_poly.entity_id
_entity_poly.type
_entity_poly.pdbx_seq_one_letter_code
_entity_poly.pdbx_strand_id
1 'polypeptide(L)'
;MGNNEMIRNILHSILVIFVLSNCQNKNDINKIVSNHWQQDSINCIVDFSSCFSFNWDVCYYFSSKCSLEEINKDLGIQFNEFEDTSDRMIFVQDKRIIYTQDWYYIPEKIQTGIIFDHSIRKLKIKKGNAKFRIEKKHGMYLLIPIYK
;
A
#
# COMPACT_ATOMS: atom_id res chain seq x y z
N MET A 1 -35.32 -30.76 -24.98
CA MET A 1 -35.29 -30.28 -23.58
C MET A 1 -33.85 -30.05 -23.00
N GLY A 2 -32.81 -30.12 -23.77
CA GLY A 2 -31.41 -30.03 -23.29
C GLY A 2 -30.71 -28.68 -23.41
N ASN A 3 -31.12 -27.77 -24.30
CA ASN A 3 -30.38 -26.55 -24.60
C ASN A 3 -30.51 -25.42 -23.53
N ASN A 4 -31.67 -25.34 -22.87
CA ASN A 4 -31.90 -24.27 -21.90
C ASN A 4 -31.17 -24.50 -20.56
N GLU A 5 -30.97 -25.75 -20.15
CA GLU A 5 -30.22 -26.07 -18.93
C GLU A 5 -28.71 -25.83 -19.12
N MET A 6 -28.18 -26.16 -20.30
CA MET A 6 -26.80 -25.97 -20.63
C MET A 6 -26.43 -24.46 -20.68
N ILE A 7 -27.29 -23.64 -21.30
CA ILE A 7 -27.12 -22.18 -21.37
C ILE A 7 -27.20 -21.56 -19.96
N ARG A 8 -28.15 -22.03 -19.11
CA ARG A 8 -28.29 -21.54 -17.74
C ARG A 8 -27.05 -21.85 -16.88
N ASN A 9 -26.48 -23.04 -17.04
CA ASN A 9 -25.27 -23.44 -16.31
C ASN A 9 -24.02 -22.68 -16.79
N ILE A 10 -23.93 -22.40 -18.09
CA ILE A 10 -22.83 -21.57 -18.66
C ILE A 10 -22.95 -20.13 -18.15
N LEU A 11 -24.15 -19.55 -18.11
CA LEU A 11 -24.36 -18.19 -17.58
C LEU A 11 -24.01 -18.08 -16.08
N HIS A 12 -24.35 -19.10 -15.28
CA HIS A 12 -23.98 -19.14 -13.85
C HIS A 12 -22.46 -19.27 -13.66
N SER A 13 -21.80 -20.09 -14.47
CA SER A 13 -20.35 -20.25 -14.42
C SER A 13 -19.61 -18.96 -14.81
N ILE A 14 -20.08 -18.24 -15.82
CA ILE A 14 -19.51 -16.95 -16.24
C ILE A 14 -19.74 -15.89 -15.16
N LEU A 15 -20.90 -15.85 -14.52
CA LEU A 15 -21.20 -14.90 -13.45
C LEU A 15 -20.30 -15.13 -12.21
N VAL A 16 -20.03 -16.39 -11.86
CA VAL A 16 -19.13 -16.74 -10.75
C VAL A 16 -17.68 -16.35 -11.04
N ILE A 17 -17.23 -16.51 -12.29
CA ILE A 17 -15.87 -16.12 -12.70
C ILE A 17 -15.70 -14.59 -12.63
N PHE A 18 -16.73 -13.81 -13.00
CA PHE A 18 -16.69 -12.35 -12.91
C PHE A 18 -16.69 -11.84 -11.46
N VAL A 19 -17.28 -12.54 -10.52
CA VAL A 19 -17.27 -12.16 -9.10
C VAL A 19 -15.92 -12.47 -8.45
N LEU A 20 -15.21 -13.51 -8.89
CA LEU A 20 -13.90 -13.90 -8.34
C LEU A 20 -12.75 -13.03 -8.87
N SER A 21 -12.90 -12.40 -10.04
CA SER A 21 -11.85 -11.54 -10.60
C SER A 21 -11.81 -10.12 -10.00
N ASN A 22 -12.77 -9.73 -9.16
CA ASN A 22 -12.82 -8.44 -8.47
C ASN A 22 -12.22 -8.44 -7.06
N CYS A 23 -11.55 -9.50 -6.63
CA CYS A 23 -10.70 -9.49 -5.43
C CYS A 23 -9.34 -8.82 -5.75
N GLN A 24 -9.37 -7.68 -6.41
CA GLN A 24 -8.19 -6.82 -6.50
C GLN A 24 -7.88 -6.34 -5.09
N ASN A 25 -6.63 -6.50 -4.69
CA ASN A 25 -6.10 -6.16 -3.38
C ASN A 25 -6.50 -4.73 -2.99
N LYS A 26 -7.58 -4.59 -2.21
CA LYS A 26 -8.13 -3.29 -1.77
C LYS A 26 -7.15 -2.51 -0.89
N ASN A 27 -6.11 -3.18 -0.45
CA ASN A 27 -5.11 -2.65 0.45
C ASN A 27 -3.81 -2.23 -0.25
N ASP A 28 -3.74 -2.32 -1.59
CA ASP A 28 -2.58 -1.87 -2.35
C ASP A 28 -2.45 -0.34 -2.27
N ILE A 29 -1.40 0.12 -1.60
CA ILE A 29 -1.14 1.54 -1.37
C ILE A 29 -0.97 2.29 -2.69
N ASN A 30 -0.36 1.69 -3.71
CA ASN A 30 -0.23 2.32 -5.03
C ASN A 30 -1.60 2.65 -5.63
N LYS A 31 -2.54 1.71 -5.54
CA LYS A 31 -3.91 1.93 -6.03
C LYS A 31 -4.66 2.97 -5.22
N ILE A 32 -4.55 2.93 -3.89
CA ILE A 32 -5.17 3.91 -3.00
C ILE A 32 -4.69 5.31 -3.37
N VAL A 33 -3.38 5.51 -3.47
CA VAL A 33 -2.77 6.80 -3.77
C VAL A 33 -3.11 7.27 -5.18
N SER A 34 -3.03 6.40 -6.19
CA SER A 34 -3.37 6.74 -7.57
C SER A 34 -4.84 7.14 -7.74
N ASN A 35 -5.75 6.46 -7.04
CA ASN A 35 -7.18 6.79 -7.08
C ASN A 35 -7.47 8.16 -6.45
N HIS A 36 -6.84 8.49 -5.33
CA HIS A 36 -6.94 9.83 -4.72
C HIS A 36 -6.41 10.91 -5.64
N TRP A 37 -5.25 10.67 -6.29
CA TRP A 37 -4.69 11.59 -7.26
C TRP A 37 -5.60 11.82 -8.47
N GLN A 38 -6.27 10.80 -8.97
CA GLN A 38 -7.21 10.93 -10.08
C GLN A 38 -8.45 11.75 -9.71
N GLN A 39 -8.87 11.72 -8.46
CA GLN A 39 -10.02 12.48 -7.97
C GLN A 39 -9.70 13.96 -7.76
N ASP A 40 -8.56 14.27 -7.18
CA ASP A 40 -8.09 15.64 -6.96
C ASP A 40 -6.55 15.69 -7.04
N SER A 41 -6.03 16.22 -8.13
CA SER A 41 -4.58 16.33 -8.33
C SER A 41 -3.98 17.65 -7.83
N ILE A 42 -4.80 18.62 -7.44
CA ILE A 42 -4.34 19.95 -7.04
C ILE A 42 -4.02 19.98 -5.54
N ASN A 43 -4.95 19.47 -4.73
CA ASN A 43 -4.81 19.43 -3.27
C ASN A 43 -4.91 17.99 -2.76
N CYS A 44 -4.23 17.08 -3.43
CA CYS A 44 -4.37 15.66 -3.14
C CYS A 44 -3.84 15.31 -1.76
N ILE A 45 -4.74 14.91 -0.86
CA ILE A 45 -4.44 14.40 0.47
C ILE A 45 -5.04 13.01 0.61
N VAL A 46 -4.24 12.05 1.06
CA VAL A 46 -4.70 10.73 1.44
C VAL A 46 -4.65 10.58 2.97
N ASP A 47 -5.72 10.07 3.55
CA ASP A 47 -5.80 9.74 4.97
C ASP A 47 -5.80 8.22 5.15
N PHE A 48 -4.64 7.66 5.45
CA PHE A 48 -4.49 6.22 5.62
C PHE A 48 -5.27 5.64 6.79
N SER A 49 -5.77 6.48 7.71
CA SER A 49 -6.58 6.00 8.84
C SER A 49 -7.87 5.29 8.40
N SER A 50 -8.37 5.61 7.21
CA SER A 50 -9.64 5.10 6.67
C SER A 50 -9.53 4.36 5.33
N CYS A 51 -8.33 4.22 4.76
CA CYS A 51 -8.16 3.70 3.40
C CYS A 51 -8.10 2.17 3.31
N PHE A 52 -7.86 1.47 4.42
CA PHE A 52 -7.63 0.03 4.42
C PHE A 52 -8.82 -0.76 4.95
N SER A 53 -8.97 -2.01 4.48
CA SER A 53 -9.99 -2.93 4.97
C SER A 53 -9.61 -3.63 6.28
N PHE A 54 -8.38 -3.45 6.75
CA PHE A 54 -7.87 -3.97 8.02
C PHE A 54 -7.74 -2.87 9.07
N ASN A 55 -7.78 -3.25 10.35
CA ASN A 55 -7.46 -2.34 11.43
C ASN A 55 -5.95 -2.32 11.68
N TRP A 56 -5.47 -1.17 12.17
CA TRP A 56 -4.08 -0.97 12.53
C TRP A 56 -3.96 0.19 13.53
N ASP A 57 -2.85 0.24 14.28
CA ASP A 57 -2.61 1.26 15.30
C ASP A 57 -1.50 2.22 14.89
N VAL A 58 -0.45 1.66 14.29
CA VAL A 58 0.73 2.41 13.87
C VAL A 58 1.26 1.84 12.57
N CYS A 59 1.70 2.73 11.68
CA CYS A 59 2.48 2.34 10.51
C CYS A 59 3.90 2.88 10.61
N TYR A 60 4.82 2.12 10.04
CA TYR A 60 6.22 2.47 9.92
C TYR A 60 6.59 2.54 8.45
N TYR A 61 7.38 3.53 8.09
CA TYR A 61 8.10 3.55 6.83
C TYR A 61 9.59 3.36 7.12
N PHE A 62 10.23 2.51 6.34
CA PHE A 62 11.68 2.32 6.33
C PHE A 62 12.18 2.41 4.90
N SER A 63 13.18 3.25 4.68
CA SER A 63 13.86 3.29 3.39
C SER A 63 14.77 2.07 3.22
N SER A 64 15.15 1.79 1.99
CA SER A 64 16.11 0.74 1.62
C SER A 64 17.50 0.86 2.32
N LYS A 65 17.74 1.98 3.01
CA LYS A 65 18.96 2.20 3.79
C LYS A 65 18.88 1.66 5.23
N CYS A 66 17.72 1.16 5.65
CA CYS A 66 17.53 0.61 6.99
C CYS A 66 17.88 -0.87 7.01
N SER A 67 18.71 -1.28 7.96
CA SER A 67 19.02 -2.70 8.18
C SER A 67 17.85 -3.42 8.87
N LEU A 68 17.83 -4.76 8.74
CA LEU A 68 16.86 -5.60 9.46
C LEU A 68 16.91 -5.38 10.97
N GLU A 69 18.11 -5.19 11.53
CA GLU A 69 18.30 -4.94 12.96
C GLU A 69 17.64 -3.62 13.40
N GLU A 70 17.81 -2.55 12.60
CA GLU A 70 17.16 -1.26 12.87
C GLU A 70 15.63 -1.36 12.79
N ILE A 71 15.12 -2.10 11.80
CA ILE A 71 13.68 -2.34 11.61
C ILE A 71 13.13 -3.07 12.84
N ASN A 72 13.73 -4.19 13.23
CA ASN A 72 13.30 -4.98 14.37
C ASN A 72 13.35 -4.19 15.69
N LYS A 73 14.39 -3.37 15.87
CA LYS A 73 14.52 -2.50 17.03
C LYS A 73 13.38 -1.48 17.12
N ASP A 74 13.05 -0.83 16.02
CA ASP A 74 12.00 0.21 15.99
C ASP A 74 10.59 -0.39 16.09
N LEU A 75 10.36 -1.55 15.47
CA LEU A 75 9.10 -2.28 15.56
C LEU A 75 8.87 -2.86 16.96
N GLY A 76 9.92 -3.31 17.64
CA GLY A 76 9.82 -4.16 18.84
C GLY A 76 9.22 -5.53 18.56
N ILE A 77 9.23 -5.96 17.30
CA ILE A 77 8.68 -7.21 16.77
C ILE A 77 9.68 -7.75 15.76
N GLN A 78 9.87 -9.06 15.69
CA GLN A 78 10.72 -9.67 14.67
C GLN A 78 10.03 -9.62 13.30
N PHE A 79 10.67 -8.97 12.35
CA PHE A 79 10.26 -8.91 10.94
C PHE A 79 11.03 -9.97 10.16
N ASN A 80 10.33 -10.87 9.48
CA ASN A 80 10.94 -12.02 8.82
C ASN A 80 10.95 -11.91 7.28
N GLU A 81 10.21 -10.95 6.71
CA GLU A 81 10.06 -10.77 5.26
C GLU A 81 11.00 -9.67 4.74
N PHE A 82 12.23 -9.65 5.27
CA PHE A 82 13.18 -8.62 4.90
C PHE A 82 13.84 -8.91 3.55
N GLU A 83 13.76 -7.93 2.66
CA GLU A 83 14.55 -7.87 1.45
C GLU A 83 15.36 -6.58 1.43
N ASP A 84 16.65 -6.69 1.16
CA ASP A 84 17.50 -5.54 0.89
C ASP A 84 16.98 -4.79 -0.34
N THR A 85 17.31 -3.51 -0.43
CA THR A 85 17.03 -2.65 -1.59
C THR A 85 15.57 -2.23 -1.79
N SER A 86 14.68 -2.51 -0.85
CA SER A 86 13.31 -2.02 -0.90
C SER A 86 13.01 -0.95 0.15
N ASP A 87 12.29 0.09 -0.27
CA ASP A 87 11.54 0.93 0.65
C ASP A 87 10.29 0.19 1.08
N ARG A 88 9.84 0.31 2.33
CA ARG A 88 8.70 -0.45 2.83
C ARG A 88 7.83 0.31 3.80
N MET A 89 6.54 -0.02 3.79
CA MET A 89 5.61 0.33 4.86
C MET A 89 5.14 -0.93 5.59
N ILE A 90 5.14 -0.85 6.92
CA ILE A 90 4.73 -1.94 7.82
C ILE A 90 3.62 -1.42 8.71
N PHE A 91 2.46 -2.07 8.69
CA PHE A 91 1.32 -1.75 9.53
C PHE A 91 1.23 -2.73 10.68
N VAL A 92 1.07 -2.19 11.88
CA VAL A 92 1.05 -2.96 13.13
C VAL A 92 -0.25 -2.70 13.87
N GLN A 93 -0.84 -3.78 14.41
CA GLN A 93 -1.95 -3.75 15.35
C GLN A 93 -1.66 -4.69 16.51
N ASP A 94 -1.87 -4.25 17.75
CA ASP A 94 -1.70 -5.07 18.95
C ASP A 94 -0.34 -5.81 18.98
N LYS A 95 0.74 -5.12 18.63
CA LYS A 95 2.10 -5.69 18.51
C LYS A 95 2.22 -6.84 17.51
N ARG A 96 1.40 -6.87 16.46
CA ARG A 96 1.47 -7.83 15.35
C ARG A 96 1.57 -7.08 14.05
N ILE A 97 2.44 -7.53 13.16
CA ILE A 97 2.48 -7.05 11.78
C ILE A 97 1.26 -7.62 11.06
N ILE A 98 0.45 -6.75 10.47
CA ILE A 98 -0.80 -7.12 9.80
C ILE A 98 -0.76 -6.89 8.30
N TYR A 99 0.11 -6.00 7.84
CA TYR A 99 0.29 -5.73 6.42
C TYR A 99 1.67 -5.13 6.17
N THR A 100 2.28 -5.52 5.06
CA THR A 100 3.53 -4.96 4.56
C THR A 100 3.39 -4.68 3.07
N GLN A 101 4.05 -3.62 2.61
CA GLN A 101 4.21 -3.35 1.19
C GLN A 101 5.60 -2.80 0.92
N ASP A 102 6.27 -3.40 -0.04
CA ASP A 102 7.62 -3.06 -0.46
C ASP A 102 7.61 -2.38 -1.83
N TRP A 103 8.52 -1.43 -2.03
CA TRP A 103 8.79 -0.77 -3.30
C TRP A 103 10.25 -0.90 -3.65
N TYR A 104 10.51 -1.51 -4.80
CA TYR A 104 11.87 -1.71 -5.29
C TYR A 104 12.26 -0.56 -6.22
N TYR A 105 13.41 0.02 -5.97
CA TYR A 105 13.99 0.98 -6.88
C TYR A 105 14.73 0.25 -7.99
N ILE A 106 14.17 0.21 -9.19
CA ILE A 106 14.80 -0.33 -10.38
C ILE A 106 15.14 0.84 -11.31
N PRO A 107 16.41 1.28 -11.37
CA PRO A 107 16.80 2.49 -12.12
C PRO A 107 16.48 2.45 -13.61
N GLU A 108 16.40 1.25 -14.20
CA GLU A 108 16.26 1.01 -15.64
C GLU A 108 14.80 0.92 -16.11
N LYS A 109 13.83 0.88 -15.21
CA LYS A 109 12.40 0.85 -15.57
C LYS A 109 11.76 2.18 -15.28
N ILE A 110 10.84 2.61 -16.15
CA ILE A 110 9.95 3.73 -15.87
C ILE A 110 9.23 3.43 -14.57
N GLN A 111 9.58 4.18 -13.54
CA GLN A 111 9.13 3.92 -12.20
C GLN A 111 7.68 4.38 -12.05
N THR A 112 6.82 3.45 -11.77
CA THR A 112 5.47 3.71 -11.31
C THR A 112 5.40 3.23 -9.86
N GLY A 113 4.99 4.08 -8.95
CA GLY A 113 4.88 3.68 -7.55
C GLY A 113 4.96 4.86 -6.61
N ILE A 114 5.24 4.55 -5.36
CA ILE A 114 5.30 5.51 -4.27
C ILE A 114 6.75 5.73 -3.88
N ILE A 115 7.06 6.99 -3.62
CA ILE A 115 8.33 7.40 -3.02
C ILE A 115 8.06 8.28 -1.81
N PHE A 116 9.00 8.30 -0.90
CA PHE A 116 9.10 9.27 0.17
C PHE A 116 10.26 10.22 -0.11
N ASP A 117 10.26 11.39 0.53
CA ASP A 117 11.38 12.30 0.43
C ASP A 117 12.67 11.59 0.83
N HIS A 118 13.74 11.74 0.05
CA HIS A 118 15.03 11.08 0.28
C HIS A 118 15.70 11.46 1.62
N SER A 119 15.26 12.54 2.24
CA SER A 119 15.70 12.93 3.59
C SER A 119 15.05 12.07 4.68
N ILE A 120 13.91 11.42 4.36
CA ILE A 120 13.19 10.57 5.29
C ILE A 120 13.78 9.16 5.21
N ARG A 121 14.55 8.78 6.23
CA ARG A 121 15.07 7.42 6.32
C ARG A 121 14.05 6.46 6.96
N LYS A 122 13.33 6.96 7.96
CA LYS A 122 12.29 6.20 8.65
C LYS A 122 11.22 7.12 9.23
N LEU A 123 9.99 6.61 9.33
CA LEU A 123 8.85 7.28 9.95
C LEU A 123 8.11 6.30 10.84
N LYS A 124 7.53 6.82 11.92
CA LYS A 124 6.56 6.11 12.76
C LYS A 124 5.34 6.99 12.89
N ILE A 125 4.20 6.54 12.41
CA ILE A 125 2.97 7.32 12.34
C ILE A 125 1.83 6.56 13.01
N LYS A 126 1.20 7.18 14.01
CA LYS A 126 -0.03 6.66 14.61
C LYS A 126 -1.20 6.83 13.64
N LYS A 127 -2.17 5.92 13.68
CA LYS A 127 -3.34 5.91 12.79
C LYS A 127 -4.01 7.28 12.66
N GLY A 128 -4.24 7.99 13.76
CA GLY A 128 -4.91 9.30 13.76
C GLY A 128 -4.12 10.43 13.08
N ASN A 129 -2.85 10.24 12.79
CA ASN A 129 -1.96 11.23 12.17
C ASN A 129 -1.46 10.81 10.77
N ALA A 130 -2.05 9.78 10.18
CA ALA A 130 -1.56 9.18 8.94
C ALA A 130 -2.08 9.89 7.69
N LYS A 131 -1.91 11.21 7.63
CA LYS A 131 -2.26 12.03 6.48
C LYS A 131 -1.03 12.41 5.69
N PHE A 132 -1.14 12.26 4.37
CA PHE A 132 -0.07 12.59 3.44
C PHE A 132 -0.61 13.49 2.34
N ARG A 133 0.14 14.55 2.02
CA ARG A 133 -0.03 15.24 0.75
C ARG A 133 0.64 14.42 -0.33
N ILE A 134 -0.02 14.32 -1.48
CA ILE A 134 0.51 13.62 -2.63
C ILE A 134 0.97 14.64 -3.67
N GLU A 135 2.17 14.45 -4.19
CA GLU A 135 2.68 15.14 -5.36
C GLU A 135 3.07 14.11 -6.42
N LYS A 136 2.93 14.45 -7.71
CA LYS A 136 3.40 13.58 -8.78
C LYS A 136 4.74 14.09 -9.29
N LYS A 137 5.77 13.23 -9.23
CA LYS A 137 7.13 13.59 -9.62
C LYS A 137 7.74 12.46 -10.46
N HIS A 138 8.12 12.78 -11.71
CA HIS A 138 8.72 11.79 -12.64
C HIS A 138 7.93 10.48 -12.79
N GLY A 139 6.60 10.57 -12.83
CA GLY A 139 5.74 9.39 -12.96
C GLY A 139 5.40 8.67 -11.65
N MET A 140 6.05 9.02 -10.55
CA MET A 140 5.83 8.46 -9.21
C MET A 140 4.99 9.40 -8.34
N TYR A 141 4.38 8.83 -7.30
CA TYR A 141 3.66 9.59 -6.29
C TYR A 141 4.55 9.80 -5.06
N LEU A 142 4.90 11.05 -4.79
CA LEU A 142 5.63 11.45 -3.60
C LEU A 142 4.65 11.64 -2.44
N LEU A 143 4.82 10.87 -1.37
CA LEU A 143 4.06 11.03 -0.14
C LEU A 143 4.82 11.94 0.83
N ILE A 144 4.17 13.04 1.19
CA ILE A 144 4.71 14.05 2.11
C ILE A 144 3.86 14.02 3.37
N PRO A 145 4.40 13.58 4.53
CA PRO A 145 3.65 13.51 5.77
C PRO A 145 3.15 14.90 6.20
N ILE A 146 1.89 14.98 6.63
CA ILE A 146 1.32 16.19 7.22
C ILE A 146 1.39 16.04 8.73
N TYR A 147 2.39 16.65 9.33
CA TYR A 147 2.52 16.68 10.80
C TYR A 147 1.55 17.72 11.38
N LYS A 148 0.87 17.31 12.44
CA LYS A 148 0.16 18.22 13.35
C LYS A 148 0.95 18.38 14.62
#